data_92425fce7810c762ea3836640ae70d1a
#
_entry.id   92425fce7810c762ea3836640ae70d1a
#
_cell.length_a   1.000
_cell.length_b   1.000
_cell.length_c   1.000
_cell.angle_alpha   90.00
_cell.angle_beta   90.00
_cell.angle_gamma   90.00
#
_symmetry.space_group_name_H-M   'P 1'
#
loop_
_entity.id
_entity.type
_entity.pdbx_description
1 polymer ?
#
loop_
_entity_poly.entity_id
_entity_poly.type
_entity_poly.pdbx_seq_one_letter_code
_entity_poly.pdbx_strand_id
1 'polypeptide(L)'
;MARLLIDPATLDARGREITDSAETFIGNNKKIYETVQNMVSSEYLSPEARVLADKIMSYQDELDAMGRYIDEYGTFLKTTARKFLANQDEIVSHIKSKNPNISI
;
A
#
# COMPACT_ATOMS: atom_id res chain seq x y z
N MET A 1 -27.70 -12.16 -5.80
CA MET A 1 -26.61 -11.71 -4.95
C MET A 1 -25.28 -11.79 -5.71
N ALA A 2 -24.56 -10.72 -5.62
CA ALA A 2 -23.22 -10.73 -6.22
C ALA A 2 -22.34 -11.71 -5.46
N ARG A 3 -21.66 -12.54 -6.19
CA ARG A 3 -20.75 -13.50 -5.64
C ARG A 3 -19.33 -12.99 -5.81
N LEU A 4 -18.63 -12.86 -4.71
CA LEU A 4 -17.23 -12.46 -4.75
C LEU A 4 -16.39 -13.67 -5.13
N LEU A 5 -15.80 -13.60 -6.31
CA LEU A 5 -14.82 -14.57 -6.72
C LEU A 5 -13.46 -13.99 -6.39
N ILE A 6 -12.79 -14.60 -5.44
CA ILE A 6 -11.44 -14.17 -5.08
C ILE A 6 -10.46 -14.95 -5.91
N ASP A 7 -9.76 -14.25 -6.79
CA ASP A 7 -8.64 -14.80 -7.53
C ASP A 7 -7.36 -14.42 -6.79
N PRO A 8 -6.68 -15.35 -6.12
CA PRO A 8 -5.50 -15.02 -5.35
C PRO A 8 -4.39 -14.38 -6.17
N ALA A 9 -4.22 -14.78 -7.41
CA ALA A 9 -3.19 -14.20 -8.27
C ALA A 9 -3.49 -12.73 -8.57
N THR A 10 -4.75 -12.40 -8.87
CA THR A 10 -5.17 -11.03 -9.11
C THR A 10 -5.07 -10.21 -7.84
N LEU A 11 -5.47 -10.77 -6.71
CA LEU A 11 -5.40 -10.08 -5.43
C LEU A 11 -3.96 -9.74 -5.06
N ASP A 12 -3.04 -10.69 -5.26
CA ASP A 12 -1.62 -10.45 -5.01
C ASP A 12 -1.07 -9.38 -5.94
N ALA A 13 -1.43 -9.43 -7.23
CA ALA A 13 -0.98 -8.44 -8.20
C ALA A 13 -1.46 -7.04 -7.84
N ARG A 14 -2.74 -6.90 -7.43
CA ARG A 14 -3.27 -5.61 -7.01
C ARG A 14 -2.61 -5.12 -5.73
N GLY A 15 -2.31 -6.03 -4.80
CA GLY A 15 -1.57 -5.68 -3.60
C GLY A 15 -0.19 -5.13 -3.92
N ARG A 16 0.51 -5.73 -4.87
CA ARG A 16 1.81 -5.23 -5.31
C ARG A 16 1.72 -3.86 -5.95
N GLU A 17 0.73 -3.64 -6.80
CA GLU A 17 0.50 -2.33 -7.41
C GLU A 17 0.29 -1.26 -6.34
N ILE A 18 -0.45 -1.59 -5.29
CA ILE A 18 -0.73 -0.66 -4.20
C ILE A 18 0.52 -0.38 -3.38
N THR A 19 1.33 -1.40 -3.05
CA THR A 19 2.57 -1.16 -2.32
C THR A 19 3.56 -0.36 -3.14
N ASP A 20 3.63 -0.59 -4.45
CA ASP A 20 4.48 0.20 -5.34
C ASP A 20 4.02 1.65 -5.40
N SER A 21 2.70 1.87 -5.46
CA SER A 21 2.13 3.22 -5.43
C SER A 21 2.42 3.92 -4.11
N ALA A 22 2.39 3.18 -3.01
CA ALA A 22 2.72 3.72 -1.69
C ALA A 22 4.18 4.20 -1.65
N GLU A 23 5.11 3.41 -2.18
CA GLU A 23 6.52 3.81 -2.25
C GLU A 23 6.69 5.10 -3.05
N THR A 24 6.02 5.19 -4.20
CA THR A 24 6.06 6.39 -5.04
C THR A 24 5.49 7.59 -4.29
N PHE A 25 4.37 7.41 -3.62
CA PHE A 25 3.72 8.46 -2.84
C PHE A 25 4.64 8.97 -1.73
N ILE A 26 5.23 8.06 -0.95
CA ILE A 26 6.14 8.40 0.15
C ILE A 26 7.38 9.12 -0.40
N GLY A 27 7.96 8.61 -1.48
CA GLY A 27 9.12 9.23 -2.10
C GLY A 27 8.83 10.62 -2.64
N ASN A 28 7.66 10.83 -3.24
CA ASN A 28 7.25 12.15 -3.74
C ASN A 28 7.03 13.13 -2.60
N ASN A 29 6.41 12.69 -1.51
CA ASN A 29 6.24 13.53 -0.32
C ASN A 29 7.59 13.98 0.22
N LYS A 30 8.55 13.06 0.32
CA LYS A 30 9.89 13.39 0.79
C LYS A 30 10.55 14.46 -0.07
N LYS A 31 10.45 14.33 -1.39
CA LYS A 31 11.01 15.31 -2.32
C LYS A 31 10.38 16.69 -2.15
N ILE A 32 9.07 16.73 -1.97
CA ILE A 32 8.35 17.98 -1.77
C ILE A 32 8.85 18.68 -0.51
N TYR A 33 8.95 17.95 0.60
CA TYR A 33 9.38 18.52 1.87
C TYR A 33 10.83 18.99 1.82
N GLU A 34 11.72 18.20 1.22
CA GLU A 34 13.11 18.59 1.05
C GLU A 34 13.24 19.86 0.21
N THR A 35 12.48 19.94 -0.88
CA THR A 35 12.48 21.12 -1.74
C THR A 35 12.00 22.36 -0.99
N VAL A 36 10.91 22.22 -0.24
CA VAL A 36 10.37 23.34 0.55
C VAL A 36 11.37 23.78 1.62
N GLN A 37 11.97 22.83 2.33
CA GLN A 37 12.98 23.14 3.35
C GLN A 37 14.18 23.84 2.77
N ASN A 38 14.67 23.41 1.61
CA ASN A 38 15.80 24.05 0.95
C ASN A 38 15.47 25.48 0.54
N MET A 39 14.27 25.72 0.04
CA MET A 39 13.83 27.06 -0.31
C MET A 39 13.75 27.97 0.91
N VAL A 40 13.18 27.48 2.00
CA VAL A 40 13.02 28.26 3.23
C VAL A 40 14.38 28.62 3.84
N SER A 41 15.34 27.72 3.76
CA SER A 41 16.64 27.92 4.41
C SER A 41 17.65 28.68 3.55
N SER A 42 17.51 28.69 2.23
CA SER A 42 18.55 29.24 1.34
C SER A 42 18.10 30.40 0.48
N GLU A 43 16.81 30.69 0.40
CA GLU A 43 16.30 31.72 -0.48
C GLU A 43 15.43 32.72 0.27
N TYR A 44 15.38 33.95 -0.27
CA TYR A 44 14.48 34.96 0.27
C TYR A 44 13.03 34.55 -0.01
N LEU A 45 12.21 34.59 1.04
CA LEU A 45 10.80 34.31 0.92
C LEU A 45 9.98 35.51 1.37
N SER A 46 8.97 35.86 0.58
CA SER A 46 7.96 36.83 1.01
C SER A 46 7.17 36.23 2.19
N PRO A 47 6.49 37.07 2.98
CA PRO A 47 5.64 36.56 4.07
C PRO A 47 4.60 35.57 3.59
N GLU A 48 3.99 35.79 2.42
CA GLU A 48 3.00 34.90 1.86
C GLU A 48 3.60 33.55 1.49
N ALA A 49 4.80 33.57 0.90
CA ALA A 49 5.47 32.34 0.52
C ALA A 49 5.84 31.52 1.77
N ARG A 50 6.26 32.19 2.85
CA ARG A 50 6.58 31.50 4.09
C ARG A 50 5.35 30.87 4.72
N VAL A 51 4.21 31.56 4.70
CA VAL A 51 2.96 31.01 5.23
C VAL A 51 2.56 29.76 4.46
N LEU A 52 2.70 29.79 3.13
CA LEU A 52 2.38 28.62 2.31
C LEU A 52 3.34 27.45 2.57
N ALA A 53 4.64 27.76 2.72
CA ALA A 53 5.63 26.74 3.04
C ALA A 53 5.32 26.08 4.38
N ASP A 54 5.02 26.87 5.41
CA ASP A 54 4.65 26.36 6.72
C ASP A 54 3.41 25.48 6.65
N LYS A 55 2.43 25.87 5.84
CA LYS A 55 1.21 25.10 5.66
C LYS A 55 1.50 23.75 5.00
N ILE A 56 2.34 23.73 3.98
CA ILE A 56 2.75 22.47 3.34
C ILE A 56 3.44 21.57 4.36
N MET A 57 4.39 22.13 5.12
CA MET A 57 5.11 21.34 6.12
C MET A 57 4.21 20.83 7.25
N SER A 58 3.13 21.56 7.54
CA SER A 58 2.20 21.15 8.59
C SER A 58 1.44 19.85 8.26
N TYR A 59 1.37 19.49 6.99
CA TYR A 59 0.71 18.26 6.56
C TYR A 59 1.65 17.06 6.48
N GLN A 60 2.94 17.25 6.77
CA GLN A 60 3.93 16.19 6.58
C GLN A 60 3.56 14.91 7.32
N ASP A 61 3.23 15.00 8.60
CA ASP A 61 2.91 13.82 9.40
C ASP A 61 1.68 13.08 8.87
N GLU A 62 0.67 13.83 8.45
CA GLU A 62 -0.56 13.25 7.92
C GLU A 62 -0.33 12.55 6.59
N LEU A 63 0.45 13.15 5.70
CA LEU A 63 0.76 12.56 4.41
C LEU A 63 1.68 11.35 4.56
N ASP A 64 2.62 11.41 5.49
CA ASP A 64 3.46 10.25 5.78
C ASP A 64 2.63 9.10 6.34
N ALA A 65 1.68 9.40 7.22
CA ALA A 65 0.76 8.41 7.75
C ALA A 65 -0.10 7.80 6.64
N MET A 66 -0.59 8.63 5.72
CA MET A 66 -1.37 8.16 4.57
C MET A 66 -0.56 7.18 3.72
N GLY A 67 0.71 7.50 3.46
CA GLY A 67 1.59 6.60 2.71
C GLY A 67 1.74 5.25 3.39
N ARG A 68 1.89 5.24 4.71
CA ARG A 68 1.97 4.00 5.48
C ARG A 68 0.68 3.20 5.40
N TYR A 69 -0.46 3.86 5.47
CA TYR A 69 -1.75 3.17 5.38
C TYR A 69 -1.96 2.54 4.01
N ILE A 70 -1.54 3.23 2.95
CA ILE A 70 -1.63 2.66 1.60
C ILE A 70 -0.74 1.41 1.51
N ASP A 71 0.47 1.49 2.04
CA ASP A 71 1.38 0.35 2.06
C ASP A 71 0.80 -0.82 2.87
N GLU A 72 0.25 -0.53 4.03
CA GLU A 72 -0.39 -1.55 4.86
C GLU A 72 -1.55 -2.22 4.14
N TYR A 73 -2.33 -1.45 3.41
CA TYR A 73 -3.45 -2.00 2.66
C TYR A 73 -2.97 -2.96 1.57
N GLY A 74 -1.95 -2.56 0.82
CA GLY A 74 -1.36 -3.43 -0.21
C GLY A 74 -0.77 -4.69 0.38
N THR A 75 -0.07 -4.57 1.50
CA THR A 75 0.48 -5.72 2.22
C THR A 75 -0.62 -6.65 2.72
N PHE A 76 -1.70 -6.08 3.23
CA PHE A 76 -2.86 -6.86 3.66
C PHE A 76 -3.44 -7.69 2.51
N LEU A 77 -3.57 -7.09 1.32
CA LEU A 77 -4.08 -7.80 0.16
C LEU A 77 -3.16 -8.95 -0.25
N LYS A 78 -1.85 -8.73 -0.26
CA LYS A 78 -0.88 -9.79 -0.57
C LYS A 78 -0.93 -10.91 0.45
N THR A 79 -1.00 -10.56 1.72
CA THR A 79 -1.08 -11.55 2.80
C THR A 79 -2.37 -12.35 2.71
N THR A 80 -3.49 -11.67 2.43
CA THR A 80 -4.78 -12.34 2.25
C THR A 80 -4.74 -13.31 1.08
N ALA A 81 -4.11 -12.92 -0.02
CA ALA A 81 -3.97 -13.80 -1.19
C ALA A 81 -3.19 -15.07 -0.83
N ARG A 82 -2.09 -14.93 -0.10
CA ARG A 82 -1.28 -16.07 0.33
C ARG A 82 -2.04 -16.99 1.27
N LYS A 83 -2.77 -16.42 2.22
CA LYS A 83 -3.58 -17.21 3.14
C LYS A 83 -4.69 -17.96 2.43
N PHE A 84 -5.30 -17.32 1.45
CA PHE A 84 -6.34 -17.96 0.65
C PHE A 84 -5.78 -19.18 -0.08
N LEU A 85 -4.61 -19.04 -0.70
CA LEU A 85 -3.95 -20.15 -1.39
C LEU A 85 -3.58 -21.27 -0.42
N ALA A 86 -3.01 -20.93 0.73
CA ALA A 86 -2.64 -21.92 1.74
C ALA A 86 -3.87 -22.69 2.24
N ASN A 87 -4.95 -21.98 2.52
CA ASN A 87 -6.19 -22.62 2.98
C ASN A 87 -6.78 -23.52 1.90
N GLN A 88 -6.73 -23.09 0.65
CA GLN A 88 -7.22 -23.87 -0.47
C GLN A 88 -6.41 -25.17 -0.62
N ASP A 89 -5.09 -25.07 -0.53
CA ASP A 89 -4.21 -26.24 -0.60
C ASP A 89 -4.47 -27.20 0.56
N GLU A 90 -4.68 -26.68 1.76
CA GLU A 90 -5.01 -27.48 2.93
C GLU A 90 -6.32 -28.24 2.73
N ILE A 91 -7.34 -27.56 2.22
CA ILE A 91 -8.64 -28.18 1.97
C ILE A 91 -8.51 -29.29 0.94
N VAL A 92 -7.80 -29.06 -0.14
CA VAL A 92 -7.59 -30.05 -1.20
C VAL A 92 -6.82 -31.23 -0.63
N SER A 93 -5.76 -31.00 0.13
CA SER A 93 -4.99 -32.07 0.75
C SER A 93 -5.84 -32.91 1.69
N HIS A 94 -6.68 -32.25 2.49
CA HIS A 94 -7.57 -32.92 3.42
C HIS A 94 -8.57 -33.80 2.70
N ILE A 95 -9.18 -33.31 1.63
CA ILE A 95 -10.13 -34.07 0.83
C ILE A 95 -9.45 -35.25 0.22
N LYS A 96 -8.27 -35.07 -0.36
CA LYS A 96 -7.51 -36.17 -0.99
C LYS A 96 -7.13 -37.27 0.00
N SER A 97 -6.75 -36.87 1.23
CA SER A 97 -6.35 -37.84 2.24
C SER A 97 -7.55 -38.68 2.74
N LYS A 98 -8.74 -38.08 2.75
CA LYS A 98 -9.95 -38.81 3.16
C LYS A 98 -10.61 -39.60 2.02
N ASN A 99 -10.42 -39.15 0.79
CA ASN A 99 -11.02 -39.74 -0.40
C ASN A 99 -9.98 -39.87 -1.49
N PRO A 100 -9.05 -40.84 -1.35
CA PRO A 100 -7.92 -40.94 -2.28
C PRO A 100 -8.31 -41.23 -3.72
N ASN A 101 -9.53 -41.67 -3.97
CA ASN A 101 -10.02 -41.97 -5.33
C ASN A 101 -10.56 -40.71 -6.03
N ILE A 102 -10.67 -39.61 -5.33
CA ILE A 102 -11.14 -38.35 -5.92
C ILE A 102 -9.97 -37.67 -6.59
N SER A 103 -10.17 -37.30 -7.87
CA SER A 103 -9.20 -36.53 -8.62
C SER A 103 -9.62 -35.05 -8.53
N ILE A 104 -8.74 -34.24 -7.98
CA ILE A 104 -9.01 -32.79 -7.78
C ILE A 104 -7.93 -32.00 -8.48
#